data_dbe6628fbdf3017f8cc76730d6be6499
#
_entry.id   dbe6628fbdf3017f8cc76730d6be6499
#
_cell.length_a   1.000
_cell.length_b   1.000
_cell.length_c   1.000
_cell.angle_alpha   90.00
_cell.angle_beta   90.00
_cell.angle_gamma   90.00
#
_symmetry.space_group_name_H-M   'P 1'
#
loop_
_entity.id
_entity.type
_entity.pdbx_description
1 polymer ?
#
loop_
_entity_poly.entity_id
_entity_poly.type
_entity_poly.pdbx_seq_one_letter_code
_entity_poly.pdbx_strand_id
1 'polypeptide(L)'
;GGASDDAAFSFTDITGRDVELDKAPDRVILGEGRSIFATGVLDPDNPLDKVVGIGTDLKQNVPDYYKALEKELPSVNEVPEIGGFAKGDVTVEKLVSLDPDLIVLSLDQYDASREAGLTDKMEQAGLKYAVTDFRRDPLENTPKTMDIFGEIFGQEERAEEFNADWQETVDLVEDRAEKVKDKPKTFVWRAAGVSDCC
;
A
#
# COMPACT_ATOMS: atom_id res chain seq x y z
N GLY A 1 11.47 -32.99 -14.06
CA GLY A 1 12.42 -31.93 -13.83
C GLY A 1 11.65 -30.72 -13.35
N GLY A 2 11.59 -30.47 -12.04
CA GLY A 2 11.01 -29.26 -11.50
C GLY A 2 11.95 -28.10 -11.78
N ALA A 3 11.45 -27.05 -12.42
CA ALA A 3 12.11 -25.76 -12.40
C ALA A 3 12.08 -25.28 -10.94
N SER A 4 13.23 -24.92 -10.39
CA SER A 4 13.34 -24.33 -9.07
C SER A 4 12.69 -22.94 -9.10
N ASP A 5 11.71 -22.69 -8.23
CA ASP A 5 11.09 -21.39 -7.96
C ASP A 5 12.05 -20.39 -7.25
N ASP A 6 13.35 -20.60 -7.34
CA ASP A 6 14.40 -19.79 -6.72
C ASP A 6 14.96 -18.72 -7.69
N ALA A 7 14.12 -18.12 -8.54
CA ALA A 7 14.53 -16.95 -9.31
C ALA A 7 14.51 -15.71 -8.41
N ALA A 8 15.61 -14.94 -8.38
CA ALA A 8 15.67 -13.66 -7.71
C ALA A 8 14.51 -12.75 -8.19
N PHE A 9 13.83 -12.12 -7.23
CA PHE A 9 12.71 -11.23 -7.48
C PHE A 9 13.11 -9.79 -7.19
N SER A 10 12.89 -8.88 -8.12
CA SER A 10 13.24 -7.48 -7.94
C SER A 10 12.28 -6.55 -8.65
N PHE A 11 12.03 -5.41 -8.05
CA PHE A 11 11.23 -4.32 -8.62
C PHE A 11 11.71 -2.98 -8.07
N THR A 12 11.28 -1.89 -8.71
CA THR A 12 11.59 -0.53 -8.25
C THR A 12 10.36 0.05 -7.52
N ASP A 13 10.55 0.54 -6.29
CA ASP A 13 9.47 1.15 -5.52
C ASP A 13 9.19 2.61 -5.93
N ILE A 14 8.16 3.22 -5.34
CA ILE A 14 7.73 4.59 -5.73
C ILE A 14 8.80 5.67 -5.46
N THR A 15 9.78 5.39 -4.61
CA THR A 15 10.90 6.30 -4.34
C THR A 15 12.05 6.16 -5.34
N GLY A 16 11.94 5.21 -6.28
CA GLY A 16 12.98 4.88 -7.24
C GLY A 16 14.06 3.95 -6.70
N ARG A 17 13.81 3.31 -5.56
CA ARG A 17 14.72 2.37 -4.94
C ARG A 17 14.43 0.95 -5.44
N ASP A 18 15.49 0.23 -5.81
CA ASP A 18 15.39 -1.18 -6.16
C ASP A 18 15.21 -2.04 -4.89
N VAL A 19 14.19 -2.87 -4.90
CA VAL A 19 13.87 -3.84 -3.86
C VAL A 19 14.22 -5.22 -4.38
N GLU A 20 15.15 -5.88 -3.71
CA GLU A 20 15.64 -7.20 -4.12
C GLU A 20 15.28 -8.23 -3.04
N LEU A 21 14.67 -9.34 -3.47
CA LEU A 21 14.31 -10.50 -2.65
C LEU A 21 14.89 -11.75 -3.31
N ASP A 22 15.17 -12.78 -2.51
CA ASP A 22 15.67 -14.06 -3.03
C ASP A 22 14.62 -14.76 -3.91
N LYS A 23 13.33 -14.55 -3.63
CA LYS A 23 12.17 -15.05 -4.37
C LYS A 23 11.00 -14.09 -4.28
N ALA A 24 9.94 -14.33 -5.06
CA ALA A 24 8.67 -13.62 -4.90
C ALA A 24 8.17 -13.76 -3.45
N PRO A 25 7.65 -12.68 -2.83
CA PRO A 25 7.26 -12.71 -1.43
C PRO A 25 6.00 -13.55 -1.22
N ASP A 26 6.00 -14.35 -0.16
CA ASP A 26 4.86 -15.14 0.31
C ASP A 26 4.30 -14.61 1.64
N ARG A 27 5.07 -13.74 2.33
CA ARG A 27 4.72 -13.20 3.65
C ARG A 27 4.88 -11.69 3.64
N VAL A 28 3.77 -10.97 3.51
CA VAL A 28 3.75 -9.51 3.35
C VAL A 28 3.11 -8.84 4.56
N ILE A 29 3.74 -7.80 5.09
CA ILE A 29 3.11 -6.89 6.05
C ILE A 29 2.60 -5.66 5.30
N LEU A 30 1.31 -5.35 5.45
CA LEU A 30 0.72 -4.09 5.02
C LEU A 30 0.87 -3.06 6.13
N GLY A 31 1.90 -2.22 6.07
CA GLY A 31 2.17 -1.18 7.06
C GLY A 31 1.04 -0.18 7.19
N GLU A 32 0.43 0.20 6.06
CA GLU A 32 -0.86 0.88 6.03
C GLU A 32 -1.96 -0.17 5.82
N GLY A 33 -2.79 -0.40 6.82
CA GLY A 33 -3.85 -1.42 6.77
C GLY A 33 -4.89 -1.17 5.69
N ARG A 34 -5.11 0.11 5.32
CA ARG A 34 -5.98 0.48 4.20
C ARG A 34 -5.45 0.07 2.83
N SER A 35 -4.20 -0.37 2.73
CA SER A 35 -3.68 -0.97 1.49
C SER A 35 -4.43 -2.25 1.07
N ILE A 36 -5.25 -2.81 1.97
CA ILE A 36 -6.21 -3.88 1.61
C ILE A 36 -7.20 -3.46 0.52
N PHE A 37 -7.40 -2.15 0.30
CA PHE A 37 -8.20 -1.69 -0.83
C PHE A 37 -7.54 -2.04 -2.16
N ALA A 38 -6.22 -1.92 -2.26
CA ALA A 38 -5.47 -2.29 -3.45
C ALA A 38 -5.47 -3.81 -3.65
N THR A 39 -5.16 -4.59 -2.60
CA THR A 39 -5.19 -6.05 -2.70
C THR A 39 -6.59 -6.58 -3.01
N GLY A 40 -7.64 -5.93 -2.50
CA GLY A 40 -9.04 -6.28 -2.81
C GLY A 40 -9.47 -5.96 -4.24
N VAL A 41 -8.85 -4.99 -4.89
CA VAL A 41 -9.05 -4.71 -6.33
C VAL A 41 -8.34 -5.76 -7.18
N LEU A 42 -7.13 -6.15 -6.76
CA LEU A 42 -6.31 -7.10 -7.49
C LEU A 42 -6.81 -8.55 -7.34
N ASP A 43 -7.20 -8.93 -6.13
CA ASP A 43 -7.77 -10.25 -5.82
C ASP A 43 -8.99 -10.11 -4.90
N PRO A 44 -10.20 -9.89 -5.48
CA PRO A 44 -11.42 -9.71 -4.70
C PRO A 44 -11.82 -10.95 -3.88
N ASP A 45 -11.44 -12.13 -4.34
CA ASP A 45 -11.78 -13.39 -3.69
C ASP A 45 -10.86 -13.68 -2.48
N ASN A 46 -9.62 -13.17 -2.53
CA ASN A 46 -8.63 -13.42 -1.50
C ASN A 46 -7.71 -12.22 -1.18
N PRO A 47 -8.27 -11.08 -0.76
CA PRO A 47 -7.51 -9.83 -0.57
C PRO A 47 -6.45 -9.89 0.53
N LEU A 48 -6.47 -10.94 1.36
CA LEU A 48 -5.50 -11.18 2.44
C LEU A 48 -4.49 -12.29 2.08
N ASP A 49 -4.48 -12.74 0.83
CA ASP A 49 -3.43 -13.68 0.40
C ASP A 49 -2.05 -13.11 0.72
N LYS A 50 -1.17 -13.94 1.27
CA LYS A 50 0.20 -13.56 1.70
C LYS A 50 0.28 -12.52 2.83
N VAL A 51 -0.84 -11.95 3.34
CA VAL A 51 -0.80 -10.90 4.37
C VAL A 51 -0.64 -11.50 5.76
N VAL A 52 0.51 -11.25 6.39
CA VAL A 52 0.86 -11.78 7.73
C VAL A 52 0.84 -10.73 8.85
N GLY A 53 0.61 -9.48 8.51
CA GLY A 53 0.48 -8.37 9.46
C GLY A 53 -0.14 -7.16 8.80
N ILE A 54 -0.89 -6.37 9.58
CA ILE A 54 -1.64 -5.23 9.07
C ILE A 54 -1.61 -4.04 10.02
N GLY A 55 -1.50 -2.84 9.49
CA GLY A 55 -1.56 -1.60 10.27
C GLY A 55 -2.91 -1.38 10.93
N THR A 56 -2.91 -0.76 12.12
CA THR A 56 -4.11 -0.47 12.93
C THR A 56 -5.07 0.54 12.31
N ASP A 57 -4.61 1.29 11.31
CA ASP A 57 -5.39 2.34 10.63
C ASP A 57 -6.65 1.81 9.93
N LEU A 58 -6.67 0.56 9.51
CA LEU A 58 -7.86 -0.06 8.92
C LEU A 58 -9.04 -0.04 9.89
N LYS A 59 -8.85 -0.46 11.14
CA LYS A 59 -9.91 -0.42 12.16
C LYS A 59 -10.18 1.00 12.67
N GLN A 60 -9.12 1.79 12.83
CA GLN A 60 -9.23 3.09 13.48
C GLN A 60 -9.79 4.17 12.56
N ASN A 61 -9.42 4.18 11.29
CA ASN A 61 -9.77 5.26 10.37
C ASN A 61 -10.98 4.93 9.48
N VAL A 62 -11.28 3.65 9.28
CA VAL A 62 -12.40 3.19 8.44
C VAL A 62 -13.20 2.07 9.11
N PRO A 63 -13.73 2.30 10.34
CA PRO A 63 -14.34 1.26 11.17
C PRO A 63 -15.58 0.62 10.53
N ASP A 64 -16.36 1.38 9.77
CA ASP A 64 -17.55 0.85 9.11
C ASP A 64 -17.19 -0.08 7.94
N TYR A 65 -16.13 0.25 7.19
CA TYR A 65 -15.59 -0.64 6.19
C TYR A 65 -15.03 -1.91 6.84
N TYR A 66 -14.29 -1.76 7.95
CA TYR A 66 -13.75 -2.92 8.66
C TYR A 66 -14.85 -3.90 9.11
N LYS A 67 -15.96 -3.39 9.64
CA LYS A 67 -17.13 -4.21 10.03
C LYS A 67 -17.77 -4.93 8.83
N ALA A 68 -17.84 -4.27 7.69
CA ALA A 68 -18.36 -4.90 6.48
C ALA A 68 -17.38 -5.99 5.98
N LEU A 69 -16.09 -5.70 5.97
CA LEU A 69 -15.05 -6.64 5.61
C LEU A 69 -15.03 -7.86 6.53
N GLU A 70 -15.09 -7.67 7.85
CA GLU A 70 -15.13 -8.73 8.84
C GLU A 70 -16.29 -9.71 8.62
N LYS A 71 -17.42 -9.20 8.16
CA LYS A 71 -18.59 -10.01 7.87
C LYS A 71 -18.41 -10.90 6.64
N GLU A 72 -17.81 -10.36 5.59
CA GLU A 72 -17.60 -11.06 4.31
C GLU A 72 -16.31 -11.90 4.33
N LEU A 73 -15.29 -11.44 5.07
CA LEU A 73 -13.98 -12.06 5.19
C LEU A 73 -13.55 -12.15 6.67
N PRO A 74 -14.11 -13.08 7.46
CA PRO A 74 -13.81 -13.19 8.90
C PRO A 74 -12.33 -13.40 9.22
N SER A 75 -11.55 -13.96 8.28
CA SER A 75 -10.10 -14.17 8.42
C SER A 75 -9.31 -12.89 8.64
N VAL A 76 -9.87 -11.71 8.34
CA VAL A 76 -9.23 -10.43 8.66
C VAL A 76 -8.93 -10.26 10.15
N ASN A 77 -9.72 -10.90 11.03
CA ASN A 77 -9.50 -10.90 12.47
C ASN A 77 -8.31 -11.78 12.92
N GLU A 78 -7.87 -12.68 12.06
CA GLU A 78 -6.75 -13.58 12.34
C GLU A 78 -5.41 -12.93 11.99
N VAL A 79 -5.43 -11.86 11.18
CA VAL A 79 -4.22 -11.11 10.80
C VAL A 79 -3.76 -10.23 11.95
N PRO A 80 -2.54 -10.41 12.47
CA PRO A 80 -2.01 -9.61 13.57
C PRO A 80 -1.92 -8.12 13.22
N GLU A 81 -2.39 -7.27 14.13
CA GLU A 81 -2.14 -5.83 14.05
C GLU A 81 -0.71 -5.50 14.49
N ILE A 82 -0.02 -4.65 13.73
CA ILE A 82 1.38 -4.29 13.99
C ILE A 82 1.57 -2.93 14.65
N GLY A 83 0.50 -2.15 14.82
CA GLY A 83 0.56 -0.74 15.22
C GLY A 83 0.48 0.19 14.00
N GLY A 84 0.89 1.44 14.18
CA GLY A 84 0.91 2.46 13.13
C GLY A 84 2.30 3.08 12.98
N PHE A 85 2.93 2.94 11.84
CA PHE A 85 4.25 3.51 11.57
C PHE A 85 4.30 5.03 11.81
N ALA A 86 3.30 5.76 11.35
CA ALA A 86 3.20 7.20 11.56
C ALA A 86 2.97 7.60 13.03
N LYS A 87 2.49 6.68 13.87
CA LYS A 87 2.29 6.90 15.31
C LYS A 87 3.51 6.56 16.15
N GLY A 88 4.49 5.86 15.56
CA GLY A 88 5.71 5.45 16.23
C GLY A 88 5.53 4.31 17.24
N ASP A 89 4.42 3.54 17.15
CA ASP A 89 4.14 2.40 18.03
C ASP A 89 4.47 1.03 17.39
N VAL A 90 5.05 1.04 16.19
CA VAL A 90 5.60 -0.16 15.54
C VAL A 90 7.00 -0.43 16.07
N THR A 91 7.27 -1.68 16.46
CA THR A 91 8.59 -2.13 16.90
C THR A 91 9.20 -3.14 15.94
N VAL A 92 10.53 -3.13 15.82
CA VAL A 92 11.25 -4.09 14.97
C VAL A 92 11.03 -5.53 15.46
N GLU A 93 10.98 -5.73 16.79
CA GLU A 93 10.73 -7.03 17.39
C GLU A 93 9.38 -7.61 16.96
N LYS A 94 8.34 -6.76 16.89
CA LYS A 94 7.02 -7.17 16.40
C LYS A 94 7.08 -7.56 14.93
N LEU A 95 7.76 -6.78 14.09
CA LEU A 95 7.91 -7.07 12.67
C LEU A 95 8.66 -8.38 12.46
N VAL A 96 9.80 -8.55 13.10
CA VAL A 96 10.61 -9.79 13.04
C VAL A 96 9.82 -11.01 13.50
N SER A 97 8.99 -10.87 14.56
CA SER A 97 8.18 -11.99 15.06
C SER A 97 7.15 -12.54 14.07
N LEU A 98 6.81 -11.76 13.05
CA LEU A 98 5.89 -12.17 11.98
C LEU A 98 6.61 -12.81 10.79
N ASP A 99 7.95 -12.81 10.80
CA ASP A 99 8.80 -13.39 9.76
C ASP A 99 8.37 -13.00 8.33
N PRO A 100 8.32 -11.69 8.01
CA PRO A 100 7.90 -11.22 6.71
C PRO A 100 9.01 -11.31 5.68
N ASP A 101 8.65 -11.64 4.44
CA ASP A 101 9.54 -11.47 3.28
C ASP A 101 9.64 -10.00 2.87
N LEU A 102 8.52 -9.26 3.03
CA LEU A 102 8.42 -7.86 2.61
C LEU A 102 7.45 -7.08 3.49
N ILE A 103 7.79 -5.82 3.76
CA ILE A 103 6.93 -4.84 4.44
C ILE A 103 6.59 -3.74 3.44
N VAL A 104 5.31 -3.47 3.21
CA VAL A 104 4.86 -2.38 2.33
C VAL A 104 4.48 -1.17 3.17
N LEU A 105 5.15 -0.06 2.93
CA LEU A 105 4.94 1.23 3.60
C LEU A 105 4.31 2.24 2.64
N SER A 106 3.44 3.10 3.14
CA SER A 106 3.11 4.31 2.39
C SER A 106 4.26 5.32 2.46
N LEU A 107 4.30 6.27 1.52
CA LEU A 107 5.34 7.30 1.48
C LEU A 107 5.38 8.13 2.78
N ASP A 108 4.21 8.42 3.38
CA ASP A 108 4.13 9.11 4.67
C ASP A 108 4.70 8.29 5.82
N GLN A 109 4.44 6.97 5.83
CA GLN A 109 5.00 6.05 6.81
C GLN A 109 6.51 5.89 6.65
N TYR A 110 6.98 5.84 5.42
CA TYR A 110 8.40 5.77 5.10
C TYR A 110 9.15 7.00 5.63
N ASP A 111 8.65 8.22 5.37
CA ASP A 111 9.29 9.42 5.86
C ASP A 111 9.30 9.50 7.38
N ALA A 112 8.17 9.21 8.05
CA ALA A 112 8.09 9.15 9.50
C ALA A 112 9.05 8.11 10.09
N SER A 113 9.16 6.94 9.45
CA SER A 113 10.06 5.86 9.87
C SER A 113 11.54 6.25 9.72
N ARG A 114 11.89 6.93 8.63
CA ARG A 114 13.24 7.47 8.42
C ARG A 114 13.62 8.48 9.50
N GLU A 115 12.75 9.45 9.74
CA GLU A 115 12.97 10.48 10.76
C GLU A 115 13.16 9.88 12.16
N ALA A 116 12.43 8.80 12.46
CA ALA A 116 12.55 8.07 13.71
C ALA A 116 13.72 7.07 13.75
N GLY A 117 14.48 6.89 12.67
CA GLY A 117 15.54 5.89 12.55
C GLY A 117 15.05 4.44 12.57
N LEU A 118 13.76 4.23 12.27
CA LEU A 118 13.16 2.89 12.24
C LEU A 118 13.57 2.12 10.98
N THR A 119 13.73 2.80 9.84
CA THR A 119 14.21 2.17 8.60
C THR A 119 15.58 1.54 8.78
N ASP A 120 16.53 2.26 9.42
CA ASP A 120 17.88 1.74 9.69
C ASP A 120 17.82 0.50 10.59
N LYS A 121 16.95 0.52 11.61
CA LYS A 121 16.76 -0.64 12.50
C LYS A 121 16.15 -1.84 11.79
N MET A 122 15.21 -1.60 10.87
CA MET A 122 14.63 -2.65 10.03
C MET A 122 15.69 -3.28 9.13
N GLU A 123 16.51 -2.46 8.47
CA GLU A 123 17.61 -2.93 7.62
C GLU A 123 18.66 -3.72 8.42
N GLN A 124 19.04 -3.24 9.62
CA GLN A 124 19.95 -3.97 10.52
C GLN A 124 19.38 -5.32 10.97
N ALA A 125 18.06 -5.44 11.08
CA ALA A 125 17.37 -6.68 11.39
C ALA A 125 17.17 -7.59 10.18
N GLY A 126 17.61 -7.18 8.97
CA GLY A 126 17.45 -7.92 7.73
C GLY A 126 16.05 -7.85 7.11
N LEU A 127 15.20 -6.96 7.62
CA LEU A 127 13.84 -6.75 7.10
C LEU A 127 13.89 -5.98 5.78
N LYS A 128 13.17 -6.46 4.79
CA LYS A 128 12.99 -5.80 3.49
C LYS A 128 11.71 -5.00 3.48
N TYR A 129 11.71 -3.83 2.83
CA TYR A 129 10.52 -3.01 2.68
C TYR A 129 10.47 -2.34 1.31
N ALA A 130 9.25 -2.07 0.87
CA ALA A 130 8.93 -1.30 -0.33
C ALA A 130 8.03 -0.12 0.04
N VAL A 131 8.10 0.94 -0.74
CA VAL A 131 7.33 2.16 -0.54
C VAL A 131 6.33 2.35 -1.68
N THR A 132 5.11 2.70 -1.32
CA THR A 132 3.99 2.95 -2.25
C THR A 132 3.34 4.31 -1.95
N ASP A 133 2.58 4.86 -2.88
CA ASP A 133 1.88 6.13 -2.67
C ASP A 133 0.55 6.19 -3.41
N PHE A 134 -0.53 6.42 -2.66
CA PHE A 134 -1.86 6.73 -3.19
C PHE A 134 -2.32 8.16 -2.86
N ARG A 135 -1.47 8.97 -2.22
CA ARG A 135 -1.93 10.19 -1.54
C ARG A 135 -1.23 11.47 -1.94
N ARG A 136 0.10 11.46 -2.07
CA ARG A 136 0.87 12.69 -2.31
C ARG A 136 0.74 13.17 -3.75
N ASP A 137 0.81 12.24 -4.67
CA ASP A 137 0.54 12.48 -6.09
C ASP A 137 -0.33 11.36 -6.66
N PRO A 138 -1.65 11.39 -6.36
CA PRO A 138 -2.52 10.26 -6.68
C PRO A 138 -2.67 10.03 -8.19
N LEU A 139 -2.63 11.05 -9.02
CA LEU A 139 -2.78 10.88 -10.47
C LEU A 139 -1.57 10.18 -11.08
N GLU A 140 -0.38 10.54 -10.65
CA GLU A 140 0.88 9.97 -11.15
C GLU A 140 1.21 8.64 -10.48
N ASN A 141 1.04 8.55 -9.14
CA ASN A 141 1.56 7.45 -8.35
C ASN A 141 0.58 6.28 -8.18
N THR A 142 -0.73 6.47 -8.37
CA THR A 142 -1.69 5.36 -8.24
C THR A 142 -1.42 4.24 -9.23
N PRO A 143 -1.25 4.49 -10.55
CA PRO A 143 -0.94 3.42 -11.50
C PRO A 143 0.37 2.69 -11.15
N LYS A 144 1.43 3.43 -10.83
CA LYS A 144 2.73 2.86 -10.43
C LYS A 144 2.62 2.00 -9.18
N THR A 145 1.84 2.47 -8.20
CA THR A 145 1.60 1.73 -6.97
C THR A 145 0.81 0.45 -7.22
N MET A 146 -0.19 0.49 -8.12
CA MET A 146 -0.94 -0.72 -8.49
C MET A 146 -0.03 -1.73 -9.22
N ASP A 147 0.88 -1.30 -10.08
CA ASP A 147 1.88 -2.17 -10.70
C ASP A 147 2.76 -2.84 -9.64
N ILE A 148 3.27 -2.06 -8.66
CA ILE A 148 4.06 -2.58 -7.54
C ILE A 148 3.26 -3.63 -6.74
N PHE A 149 2.00 -3.37 -6.42
CA PHE A 149 1.14 -4.36 -5.76
C PHE A 149 0.88 -5.58 -6.64
N GLY A 150 0.69 -5.39 -7.95
CA GLY A 150 0.56 -6.48 -8.93
C GLY A 150 1.75 -7.42 -8.88
N GLU A 151 2.97 -6.88 -8.94
CA GLU A 151 4.21 -7.67 -8.84
C GLU A 151 4.33 -8.39 -7.49
N ILE A 152 4.11 -7.69 -6.35
CA ILE A 152 4.22 -8.27 -5.00
C ILE A 152 3.24 -9.44 -4.80
N PHE A 153 2.01 -9.30 -5.29
CA PHE A 153 0.95 -10.27 -5.08
C PHE A 153 0.76 -11.26 -6.24
N GLY A 154 1.54 -11.12 -7.34
CA GLY A 154 1.43 -11.97 -8.52
C GLY A 154 0.12 -11.74 -9.28
N GLN A 155 -0.32 -10.48 -9.35
CA GLN A 155 -1.58 -10.04 -9.96
C GLN A 155 -1.33 -8.95 -11.01
N GLU A 156 -0.27 -9.10 -11.80
CA GLU A 156 0.19 -8.09 -12.76
C GLU A 156 -0.90 -7.80 -13.82
N GLU A 157 -1.59 -8.83 -14.31
CA GLU A 157 -2.67 -8.68 -15.30
C GLU A 157 -3.82 -7.84 -14.75
N ARG A 158 -4.18 -8.06 -13.47
CA ARG A 158 -5.23 -7.26 -12.81
C ARG A 158 -4.80 -5.82 -12.58
N ALA A 159 -3.52 -5.60 -12.28
CA ALA A 159 -2.96 -4.26 -12.15
C ALA A 159 -2.98 -3.52 -13.48
N GLU A 160 -2.62 -4.18 -14.58
CA GLU A 160 -2.69 -3.62 -15.93
C GLU A 160 -4.13 -3.26 -16.33
N GLU A 161 -5.11 -4.13 -16.06
CA GLU A 161 -6.54 -3.84 -16.30
C GLU A 161 -6.99 -2.59 -15.51
N PHE A 162 -6.67 -2.54 -14.21
CA PHE A 162 -7.02 -1.38 -13.38
C PHE A 162 -6.38 -0.09 -13.93
N ASN A 163 -5.11 -0.14 -14.30
CA ASN A 163 -4.38 1.02 -14.82
C ASN A 163 -4.93 1.49 -16.16
N ALA A 164 -5.39 0.58 -17.02
CA ALA A 164 -6.05 0.93 -18.28
C ALA A 164 -7.37 1.68 -18.04
N ASP A 165 -8.22 1.17 -17.16
CA ASP A 165 -9.49 1.83 -16.78
C ASP A 165 -9.24 3.18 -16.08
N TRP A 166 -8.20 3.27 -15.24
CA TRP A 166 -7.78 4.50 -14.59
C TRP A 166 -7.39 5.55 -15.62
N GLN A 167 -6.53 5.20 -16.58
CA GLN A 167 -6.05 6.12 -17.60
C GLN A 167 -7.20 6.60 -18.51
N GLU A 168 -8.08 5.71 -18.95
CA GLU A 168 -9.26 6.07 -19.73
C GLU A 168 -10.13 7.10 -18.99
N THR A 169 -10.30 6.92 -17.69
CA THR A 169 -11.06 7.85 -16.84
C THR A 169 -10.37 9.21 -16.73
N VAL A 170 -9.05 9.23 -16.52
CA VAL A 170 -8.26 10.47 -16.45
C VAL A 170 -8.34 11.22 -17.76
N ASP A 171 -8.10 10.57 -18.89
CA ASP A 171 -8.15 11.16 -20.22
C ASP A 171 -9.54 11.77 -20.51
N LEU A 172 -10.60 11.07 -20.12
CA LEU A 172 -11.98 11.55 -20.29
C LEU A 172 -12.24 12.82 -19.48
N VAL A 173 -11.71 12.89 -18.24
CA VAL A 173 -11.87 14.08 -17.38
C VAL A 173 -11.06 15.23 -17.92
N GLU A 174 -9.82 15.01 -18.36
CA GLU A 174 -8.95 16.02 -18.95
C GLU A 174 -9.58 16.61 -20.22
N ASP A 175 -10.02 15.78 -21.14
CA ASP A 175 -10.71 16.17 -22.37
C ASP A 175 -11.93 17.06 -22.11
N ARG A 176 -12.70 16.75 -21.06
CA ARG A 176 -13.87 17.55 -20.68
C ARG A 176 -13.46 18.85 -20.02
N ALA A 177 -12.47 18.82 -19.15
CA ALA A 177 -11.96 19.99 -18.42
C ALA A 177 -11.34 21.03 -19.34
N GLU A 178 -10.66 20.62 -20.42
CA GLU A 178 -10.10 21.53 -21.41
C GLU A 178 -11.19 22.33 -22.15
N LYS A 179 -12.37 21.75 -22.32
CA LYS A 179 -13.52 22.38 -23.01
C LYS A 179 -14.27 23.38 -22.13
N VAL A 180 -14.01 23.39 -20.82
CA VAL A 180 -14.68 24.28 -19.86
C VAL A 180 -14.06 25.68 -19.94
N LYS A 181 -14.87 26.66 -20.39
CA LYS A 181 -14.44 28.07 -20.51
C LYS A 181 -14.48 28.82 -19.19
N ASP A 182 -15.52 28.58 -18.39
CA ASP A 182 -15.71 29.22 -17.10
C ASP A 182 -15.36 28.22 -15.97
N LYS A 183 -14.15 28.35 -15.44
CA LYS A 183 -13.72 27.49 -14.32
C LYS A 183 -14.16 28.12 -13.00
N PRO A 184 -14.95 27.40 -12.17
CA PRO A 184 -15.35 27.90 -10.87
C PRO A 184 -14.12 28.02 -9.94
N LYS A 185 -14.15 29.01 -9.05
CA LYS A 185 -13.20 29.03 -7.93
C LYS A 185 -13.66 27.98 -6.92
N THR A 186 -12.80 26.99 -6.68
CA THR A 186 -13.12 25.89 -5.79
C THR A 186 -12.28 25.96 -4.52
N PHE A 187 -12.93 25.82 -3.38
CA PHE A 187 -12.27 25.62 -2.09
C PHE A 187 -12.48 24.18 -1.62
N VAL A 188 -11.39 23.48 -1.36
CA VAL A 188 -11.44 22.10 -0.85
C VAL A 188 -11.14 22.10 0.64
N TRP A 189 -12.13 21.72 1.44
CA TRP A 189 -11.98 21.57 2.89
C TRP A 189 -11.71 20.10 3.24
N ARG A 190 -10.48 19.80 3.60
CA ARG A 190 -10.07 18.43 3.93
C ARG A 190 -10.31 18.05 5.38
N ALA A 191 -10.09 18.97 6.32
CA ALA A 191 -10.20 18.69 7.75
C ALA A 191 -10.87 19.85 8.50
N ALA A 192 -11.95 19.57 9.22
CA ALA A 192 -12.68 20.57 9.98
C ALA A 192 -11.89 21.02 11.22
N GLY A 193 -11.74 22.35 11.40
CA GLY A 193 -11.19 22.94 12.64
C GLY A 193 -9.69 22.76 12.84
N VAL A 194 -8.94 22.51 11.78
CA VAL A 194 -7.48 22.42 11.85
C VAL A 194 -6.87 23.73 11.33
N SER A 195 -5.92 24.28 12.08
CA SER A 195 -5.21 25.50 11.72
C SER A 195 -4.24 25.30 10.54
N ASP A 196 -3.75 24.07 10.37
CA ASP A 196 -2.80 23.69 9.34
C ASP A 196 -3.52 22.86 8.27
N CYS A 197 -4.08 23.57 7.33
CA CYS A 197 -4.80 22.97 6.23
C CYS A 197 -3.98 23.10 4.96
N CYS A 198 -3.62 21.95 4.36
CA CYS A 198 -3.15 21.88 2.96
C CYS A 198 -2.04 22.86 2.58
#